data_ecd990e96c7463772e2ceca6f12550dc
#
_entry.id   ecd990e96c7463772e2ceca6f12550dc
#
_cell.length_a   1.000
_cell.length_b   1.000
_cell.length_c   1.000
_cell.angle_alpha   90.00
_cell.angle_beta   90.00
_cell.angle_gamma   90.00
#
_symmetry.space_group_name_H-M   'P 1'
#
loop_
_entity.id
_entity.type
_entity.pdbx_description
1 polymer ?
#
loop_
_entity_poly.entity_id
_entity_poly.type
_entity_poly.pdbx_seq_one_letter_code
_entity_poly.pdbx_strand_id
1 'polypeptide(L)'
;LDGLPMNTTYNNGMEWEMVPVEKIARIEVVRGAGSSLYGGRAVGAVVNIITKDNPEKKGASVNAVVSYGSNNTWKKALYADARVNKKLSFGVGYENRKSDGFKGYYYTGSASKDTGTIKPDKELPQLSSGKYILGGRGEKVWENENISANIKYDFDEDRSLKYTFIHTESEYRYQNPWTTIYKDGKPVFSGSVDVGNGQIVKPSIGTYLGYDGRKESDLHTLSYNDNKNKT
;
A
#
# COMPACT_ATOMS: atom_id res chain seq x y z
N LEU A 1 7.36 -3.86 14.03
CA LEU A 1 6.15 -4.51 14.53
C LEU A 1 6.51 -5.40 15.71
N ASP A 2 5.90 -5.15 16.88
CA ASP A 2 6.19 -5.89 18.11
C ASP A 2 7.70 -6.04 18.41
N GLY A 3 8.46 -4.97 18.18
CA GLY A 3 9.91 -4.91 18.37
C GLY A 3 10.76 -5.43 17.21
N LEU A 4 10.17 -5.95 16.15
CA LEU A 4 10.88 -6.43 14.97
C LEU A 4 10.86 -5.43 13.82
N PRO A 5 11.96 -5.28 13.05
CA PRO A 5 12.00 -4.40 11.90
C PRO A 5 11.13 -4.94 10.77
N MET A 6 10.32 -4.06 10.18
CA MET A 6 9.40 -4.35 9.06
C MET A 6 9.88 -3.79 7.72
N ASN A 7 11.05 -3.18 7.71
CA ASN A 7 11.61 -2.61 6.50
C ASN A 7 11.99 -3.69 5.49
N THR A 8 11.55 -3.51 4.25
CA THR A 8 11.93 -4.42 3.16
C THR A 8 13.43 -4.33 2.88
N THR A 9 14.05 -5.46 2.53
CA THR A 9 15.48 -5.51 2.22
C THR A 9 15.83 -4.82 0.90
N TYR A 10 14.88 -4.75 -0.03
CA TYR A 10 15.10 -4.22 -1.38
C TYR A 10 15.25 -2.69 -1.41
N ASN A 11 14.36 -1.95 -0.77
CA ASN A 11 14.34 -0.48 -0.84
C ASN A 11 14.20 0.20 0.53
N ASN A 12 14.33 -0.57 1.61
CA ASN A 12 14.14 -0.11 2.98
C ASN A 12 12.76 0.52 3.27
N GLY A 13 11.78 0.31 2.38
CA GLY A 13 10.41 0.77 2.53
C GLY A 13 9.65 -0.03 3.59
N MET A 14 8.52 0.50 4.03
CA MET A 14 7.59 -0.18 4.95
C MET A 14 6.35 -0.64 4.19
N GLU A 15 5.95 -1.90 4.42
CA GLU A 15 4.72 -2.46 3.89
C GLU A 15 3.58 -2.26 4.89
N TRP A 16 2.94 -1.10 4.80
CA TRP A 16 1.87 -0.72 5.72
C TRP A 16 0.66 -1.65 5.64
N GLU A 17 0.46 -2.30 4.50
CA GLU A 17 -0.63 -3.25 4.27
C GLU A 17 -0.53 -4.50 5.15
N MET A 18 0.67 -4.84 5.64
CA MET A 18 0.88 -6.00 6.51
C MET A 18 0.28 -5.85 7.90
N VAL A 19 -0.08 -4.63 8.31
CA VAL A 19 -0.56 -4.38 9.67
C VAL A 19 -2.00 -3.89 9.64
N PRO A 20 -3.00 -4.77 9.83
CA PRO A 20 -4.38 -4.36 9.95
C PRO A 20 -4.58 -3.41 11.12
N VAL A 21 -5.23 -2.28 10.88
CA VAL A 21 -5.45 -1.23 11.90
C VAL A 21 -6.18 -1.77 13.13
N GLU A 22 -7.11 -2.68 12.92
CA GLU A 22 -7.90 -3.31 13.97
C GLU A 22 -7.07 -4.18 14.93
N LYS A 23 -5.90 -4.63 14.48
CA LYS A 23 -4.95 -5.39 15.31
C LYS A 23 -3.95 -4.51 16.04
N ILE A 24 -3.93 -3.21 15.82
CA ILE A 24 -3.03 -2.29 16.50
C ILE A 24 -3.57 -1.99 17.91
N ALA A 25 -2.75 -2.22 18.93
CA ALA A 25 -3.01 -1.80 20.30
C ALA A 25 -2.57 -0.34 20.51
N ARG A 26 -1.32 -0.02 20.08
CA ARG A 26 -0.76 1.34 20.17
C ARG A 26 0.40 1.52 19.20
N ILE A 27 0.71 2.77 18.93
CA ILE A 27 1.87 3.18 18.13
C ILE A 27 2.75 4.07 19.01
N GLU A 28 4.02 3.71 19.11
CA GLU A 28 5.03 4.45 19.85
C GLU A 28 6.00 5.10 18.86
N VAL A 29 6.23 6.41 18.99
CA VAL A 29 7.15 7.14 18.11
C VAL A 29 8.29 7.70 18.94
N VAL A 30 9.50 7.22 18.70
CA VAL A 30 10.73 7.71 19.30
C VAL A 30 11.46 8.57 18.27
N ARG A 31 11.56 9.87 18.54
CA ARG A 31 12.26 10.82 17.66
C ARG A 31 13.74 10.88 18.02
N GLY A 32 14.59 11.04 17.00
CA GLY A 32 16.03 11.16 17.14
C GLY A 32 16.77 9.87 16.78
N ALA A 33 18.08 9.86 17.01
CA ALA A 33 18.94 8.72 16.69
C ALA A 33 18.66 7.55 17.65
N GLY A 34 17.85 6.61 17.19
CA GLY A 34 17.54 5.36 17.91
C GLY A 34 18.46 4.20 17.57
N SER A 35 19.56 4.45 16.88
CA SER A 35 20.44 3.41 16.32
C SER A 35 21.09 2.50 17.36
N SER A 36 21.28 2.97 18.58
CA SER A 36 21.79 2.17 19.70
C SER A 36 20.82 1.06 20.16
N LEU A 37 19.51 1.28 20.01
CA LEU A 37 18.49 0.34 20.45
C LEU A 37 17.86 -0.44 19.28
N TYR A 38 17.78 0.17 18.10
CA TYR A 38 17.02 -0.34 16.95
C TYR A 38 17.89 -0.57 15.69
N GLY A 39 19.24 -0.46 15.82
CA GLY A 39 20.19 -0.69 14.74
C GLY A 39 20.40 0.50 13.82
N GLY A 40 21.39 0.40 12.94
CA GLY A 40 21.93 1.51 12.11
C GLY A 40 20.95 2.17 11.12
N ARG A 41 19.73 1.68 11.01
CA ARG A 41 18.68 2.25 10.14
C ARG A 41 17.79 3.27 10.85
N ALA A 42 17.90 3.40 12.18
CA ALA A 42 17.08 4.28 13.01
C ALA A 42 17.74 5.65 13.24
N VAL A 43 17.99 6.41 12.17
CA VAL A 43 18.71 7.68 12.22
C VAL A 43 17.82 8.86 12.60
N GLY A 44 16.59 8.91 12.12
CA GLY A 44 15.68 10.05 12.32
C GLY A 44 14.56 9.80 13.32
N ALA A 45 13.94 8.64 13.26
CA ALA A 45 12.89 8.20 14.18
C ALA A 45 12.69 6.69 14.10
N VAL A 46 12.08 6.15 15.15
CA VAL A 46 11.56 4.77 15.19
C VAL A 46 10.07 4.83 15.43
N VAL A 47 9.31 4.12 14.61
CA VAL A 47 7.87 3.90 14.81
C VAL A 47 7.70 2.44 15.21
N ASN A 48 7.33 2.20 16.46
CA ASN A 48 7.04 0.86 16.95
C ASN A 48 5.51 0.66 17.00
N ILE A 49 5.03 -0.30 16.23
CA ILE A 49 3.62 -0.68 16.17
C ILE A 49 3.46 -1.91 17.04
N ILE A 50 2.62 -1.81 18.07
CA ILE A 50 2.37 -2.90 19.01
C ILE A 50 0.99 -3.47 18.73
N THR A 51 0.92 -4.76 18.48
CA THR A 51 -0.34 -5.46 18.20
C THR A 51 -1.11 -5.76 19.48
N LYS A 52 -2.42 -5.94 19.34
CA LYS A 52 -3.29 -6.41 20.41
C LYS A 52 -2.91 -7.83 20.80
N ASP A 53 -2.87 -8.07 22.08
CA ASP A 53 -2.75 -9.44 22.60
C ASP A 53 -4.08 -10.19 22.52
N ASN A 54 -3.99 -11.51 22.54
CA ASN A 54 -5.14 -12.38 22.68
C ASN A 54 -5.83 -12.16 24.05
N PRO A 55 -7.11 -12.55 24.22
CA PRO A 55 -7.83 -12.40 25.48
C PRO A 55 -7.04 -12.94 26.68
N GLU A 56 -6.99 -12.19 27.78
CA GLU A 56 -6.32 -12.63 29.02
C GLU A 56 -7.09 -13.73 29.76
N LYS A 57 -8.42 -13.69 29.67
CA LYS A 57 -9.31 -14.67 30.32
C LYS A 57 -9.85 -15.67 29.28
N LYS A 58 -10.19 -16.87 29.75
CA LYS A 58 -10.85 -17.88 28.93
C LYS A 58 -12.09 -17.27 28.27
N GLY A 59 -12.17 -17.37 26.95
CA GLY A 59 -13.23 -16.79 26.15
C GLY A 59 -12.80 -16.59 24.71
N ALA A 60 -13.70 -16.05 23.92
CA ALA A 60 -13.45 -15.70 22.53
C ALA A 60 -14.00 -14.31 22.24
N SER A 61 -13.38 -13.63 21.30
CA SER A 61 -13.84 -12.37 20.73
C SER A 61 -13.83 -12.45 19.21
N VAL A 62 -14.83 -11.86 18.59
CA VAL A 62 -14.93 -11.74 17.14
C VAL A 62 -15.16 -10.27 16.80
N ASN A 63 -14.40 -9.77 15.85
CA ASN A 63 -14.56 -8.42 15.32
C ASN A 63 -14.74 -8.50 13.81
N ALA A 64 -15.87 -8.03 13.31
CA ALA A 64 -16.18 -7.95 11.88
C ALA A 64 -16.29 -6.48 11.47
N VAL A 65 -15.65 -6.13 10.36
CA VAL A 65 -15.63 -4.77 9.81
C VAL A 65 -16.05 -4.81 8.35
N VAL A 66 -17.02 -3.98 8.01
CA VAL A 66 -17.37 -3.68 6.62
C VAL A 66 -17.40 -2.17 6.49
N SER A 67 -16.65 -1.63 5.53
CA SER A 67 -16.70 -0.20 5.23
C SER A 67 -16.72 0.05 3.74
N TYR A 68 -17.31 1.18 3.36
CA TYR A 68 -17.40 1.64 1.98
C TYR A 68 -17.00 3.10 1.90
N GLY A 69 -16.24 3.45 0.87
CA GLY A 69 -15.72 4.80 0.66
C GLY A 69 -15.75 5.23 -0.80
N SER A 70 -15.19 6.39 -1.07
CA SER A 70 -15.09 6.95 -2.43
C SER A 70 -14.34 6.01 -3.37
N ASN A 71 -14.55 6.15 -4.69
CA ASN A 71 -13.99 5.31 -5.74
C ASN A 71 -14.32 3.81 -5.54
N ASN A 72 -15.55 3.51 -5.10
CA ASN A 72 -16.01 2.15 -4.84
C ASN A 72 -15.03 1.37 -3.92
N THR A 73 -14.47 2.07 -2.93
CA THR A 73 -13.51 1.45 -2.01
C THR A 73 -14.26 0.63 -0.96
N TRP A 74 -13.97 -0.65 -0.91
CA TRP A 74 -14.51 -1.59 0.07
C TRP A 74 -13.40 -2.11 0.99
N LYS A 75 -13.74 -2.22 2.26
CA LYS A 75 -12.99 -3.00 3.23
C LYS A 75 -13.91 -4.03 3.85
N LYS A 76 -13.47 -5.27 3.91
CA LYS A 76 -14.12 -6.39 4.60
C LYS A 76 -13.08 -7.06 5.47
N ALA A 77 -13.37 -7.21 6.76
CA ALA A 77 -12.44 -7.87 7.65
C ALA A 77 -13.18 -8.69 8.72
N LEU A 78 -12.56 -9.79 9.12
CA LEU A 78 -13.00 -10.65 10.20
C LEU A 78 -11.79 -11.07 11.02
N TYR A 79 -11.84 -10.82 12.32
CA TYR A 79 -10.82 -11.22 13.27
C TYR A 79 -11.48 -12.02 14.39
N ALA A 80 -10.89 -13.14 14.76
CA ALA A 80 -11.32 -13.96 15.88
C ALA A 80 -10.12 -14.29 16.76
N ASP A 81 -10.26 -14.04 18.05
CA ASP A 81 -9.23 -14.32 19.05
C ASP A 81 -9.86 -15.14 20.16
N ALA A 82 -9.15 -16.15 20.66
CA ALA A 82 -9.65 -17.01 21.72
C ALA A 82 -8.54 -17.39 22.70
N ARG A 83 -8.93 -17.52 23.97
CA ARG A 83 -8.15 -18.18 25.02
C ARG A 83 -8.87 -19.45 25.47
N VAL A 84 -8.26 -20.57 25.18
CA VAL A 84 -8.83 -21.91 25.48
C VAL A 84 -8.70 -22.26 26.97
N ASN A 85 -7.54 -21.96 27.55
CA ASN A 85 -7.22 -22.22 28.94
C ASN A 85 -6.19 -21.19 29.46
N LYS A 86 -5.71 -21.41 30.71
CA LYS A 86 -4.73 -20.49 31.33
C LYS A 86 -3.42 -20.33 30.53
N LYS A 87 -3.09 -21.32 29.67
CA LYS A 87 -1.79 -21.36 28.98
C LYS A 87 -1.89 -21.07 27.48
N LEU A 88 -3.02 -21.38 26.84
CA LEU A 88 -3.11 -21.35 25.37
C LEU A 88 -4.12 -20.34 24.86
N SER A 89 -3.67 -19.48 23.99
CA SER A 89 -4.51 -18.57 23.22
C SER A 89 -4.07 -18.52 21.75
N PHE A 90 -4.99 -18.17 20.87
CA PHE A 90 -4.74 -18.02 19.46
C PHE A 90 -5.62 -16.93 18.86
N GLY A 91 -5.23 -16.44 17.70
CA GLY A 91 -5.98 -15.49 16.91
C GLY A 91 -5.85 -15.78 15.44
N VAL A 92 -6.89 -15.48 14.68
CA VAL A 92 -6.89 -15.51 13.21
C VAL A 92 -7.54 -14.26 12.68
N GLY A 93 -7.16 -13.84 11.48
CA GLY A 93 -7.71 -12.67 10.83
C GLY A 93 -7.67 -12.78 9.33
N TYR A 94 -8.68 -12.22 8.70
CA TYR A 94 -8.76 -12.01 7.26
C TYR A 94 -9.21 -10.57 7.00
N GLU A 95 -8.55 -9.90 6.08
CA GLU A 95 -8.93 -8.58 5.60
C GLU A 95 -8.78 -8.53 4.08
N ASN A 96 -9.78 -8.01 3.40
CA ASN A 96 -9.73 -7.66 1.99
C ASN A 96 -10.12 -6.19 1.82
N ARG A 97 -9.32 -5.45 1.07
CA ARG A 97 -9.57 -4.07 0.66
C ARG A 97 -9.40 -3.95 -0.83
N LYS A 98 -10.36 -3.31 -1.48
CA LYS A 98 -10.30 -3.04 -2.91
C LYS A 98 -10.85 -1.67 -3.26
N SER A 99 -10.40 -1.09 -4.36
CA SER A 99 -10.85 0.19 -4.87
C SER A 99 -10.76 0.23 -6.38
N ASP A 100 -11.71 0.91 -7.01
CA ASP A 100 -11.62 1.24 -8.44
C ASP A 100 -10.58 2.34 -8.71
N GLY A 101 -9.99 2.88 -7.64
CA GLY A 101 -8.92 3.86 -7.73
C GLY A 101 -9.38 5.23 -8.23
N PHE A 102 -8.41 6.02 -8.63
CA PHE A 102 -8.67 7.34 -9.19
C PHE A 102 -7.68 7.65 -10.30
N LYS A 103 -8.03 8.59 -11.18
CA LYS A 103 -7.13 9.12 -12.21
C LYS A 103 -6.02 9.93 -11.53
N GLY A 104 -4.87 9.29 -11.33
CA GLY A 104 -3.80 9.86 -10.55
C GLY A 104 -2.98 10.89 -11.32
N TYR A 105 -2.15 10.42 -12.24
CA TYR A 105 -1.19 11.27 -12.93
C TYR A 105 -1.62 11.58 -14.36
N TYR A 106 -1.34 12.79 -14.80
CA TYR A 106 -1.34 13.15 -16.20
C TYR A 106 0.09 13.30 -16.71
N TYR A 107 0.29 12.98 -17.97
CA TYR A 107 1.57 13.13 -18.65
C TYR A 107 1.62 14.45 -19.41
N THR A 108 2.79 15.03 -19.39
CA THR A 108 3.06 16.27 -20.13
C THR A 108 4.15 16.03 -21.16
N GLY A 109 4.06 16.73 -22.27
CA GLY A 109 5.08 16.78 -23.31
C GLY A 109 5.59 18.19 -23.53
N SER A 110 6.90 18.34 -23.75
CA SER A 110 7.47 19.60 -24.25
C SER A 110 7.35 19.63 -25.76
N ALA A 111 7.06 20.79 -26.31
CA ALA A 111 7.07 20.97 -27.75
C ALA A 111 8.50 21.02 -28.28
N SER A 112 8.68 20.52 -29.49
CA SER A 112 9.93 20.63 -30.29
C SER A 112 9.62 21.17 -31.69
N LYS A 113 10.60 21.83 -32.33
CA LYS A 113 10.47 22.28 -33.70
C LYS A 113 10.47 21.09 -34.65
N ASP A 114 9.37 20.84 -35.32
CA ASP A 114 9.21 19.79 -36.33
C ASP A 114 7.84 20.00 -37.02
N THR A 115 7.58 19.21 -38.06
CA THR A 115 6.29 19.22 -38.78
C THR A 115 5.41 18.11 -38.28
N GLY A 116 4.25 18.44 -37.73
CA GLY A 116 3.27 17.47 -37.25
C GLY A 116 2.42 16.91 -38.38
N THR A 117 2.18 15.62 -38.35
CA THR A 117 1.27 14.90 -39.27
C THR A 117 -0.14 14.80 -38.75
N ILE A 118 -0.33 15.01 -37.44
CA ILE A 118 -1.61 14.96 -36.77
C ILE A 118 -2.00 16.35 -36.33
N LYS A 119 -3.06 16.89 -36.93
CA LYS A 119 -3.65 18.14 -36.50
C LYS A 119 -4.79 17.84 -35.55
N PRO A 120 -4.71 18.24 -34.27
CA PRO A 120 -5.75 17.91 -33.30
C PRO A 120 -7.02 18.72 -33.55
N ASP A 121 -8.18 18.19 -33.17
CA ASP A 121 -9.48 18.82 -33.28
C ASP A 121 -9.60 20.11 -32.46
N LYS A 122 -8.85 20.17 -31.34
CA LYS A 122 -8.80 21.30 -30.41
C LYS A 122 -7.37 21.56 -29.96
N GLU A 123 -7.11 22.77 -29.55
CA GLU A 123 -5.84 23.09 -28.89
C GLU A 123 -5.62 22.25 -27.64
N LEU A 124 -4.39 21.80 -27.46
CA LEU A 124 -4.03 21.01 -26.30
C LEU A 124 -3.88 21.91 -25.06
N PRO A 125 -4.39 21.45 -23.89
CA PRO A 125 -4.18 22.17 -22.64
C PRO A 125 -2.69 22.32 -22.34
N GLN A 126 -2.28 23.54 -21.98
CA GLN A 126 -0.89 23.86 -21.66
C GLN A 126 -0.77 24.34 -20.21
N LEU A 127 0.27 23.89 -19.53
CA LEU A 127 0.63 24.36 -18.20
C LEU A 127 1.37 25.71 -18.28
N SER A 128 1.41 26.43 -17.19
CA SER A 128 2.20 27.68 -17.06
C SER A 128 3.70 27.47 -17.34
N SER A 129 4.20 26.25 -17.20
CA SER A 129 5.56 25.83 -17.54
C SER A 129 5.81 25.67 -19.05
N GLY A 130 4.80 25.88 -19.91
CA GLY A 130 4.87 25.67 -21.35
C GLY A 130 4.72 24.22 -21.80
N LYS A 131 4.57 23.26 -20.90
CA LYS A 131 4.35 21.86 -21.25
C LYS A 131 2.88 21.59 -21.55
N TYR A 132 2.61 20.76 -22.56
CA TYR A 132 1.27 20.33 -22.94
C TYR A 132 0.81 19.13 -22.14
N ILE A 133 -0.43 19.11 -21.67
CA ILE A 133 -1.03 17.95 -21.04
C ILE A 133 -1.47 16.99 -22.13
N LEU A 134 -0.94 15.77 -22.14
CA LEU A 134 -1.19 14.79 -23.18
C LEU A 134 -2.28 13.76 -22.82
N GLY A 135 -2.48 13.50 -21.52
CA GLY A 135 -3.41 12.50 -21.03
C GLY A 135 -2.84 11.70 -19.86
N GLY A 136 -3.32 10.51 -19.63
CA GLY A 136 -2.87 9.69 -18.51
C GLY A 136 -3.25 8.21 -18.61
N ARG A 137 -2.75 7.42 -17.65
CA ARG A 137 -3.00 5.96 -17.56
C ARG A 137 -4.41 5.58 -17.11
N GLY A 138 -5.21 6.55 -16.69
CA GLY A 138 -6.53 6.30 -16.13
C GLY A 138 -6.50 5.98 -14.64
N GLU A 139 -7.42 5.17 -14.20
CA GLU A 139 -7.57 4.80 -12.80
C GLU A 139 -6.56 3.70 -12.42
N LYS A 140 -5.92 3.85 -11.26
CA LYS A 140 -5.14 2.79 -10.63
C LYS A 140 -6.05 1.99 -9.71
N VAL A 141 -6.64 0.93 -10.23
CA VAL A 141 -7.42 -0.05 -9.46
C VAL A 141 -6.47 -0.88 -8.61
N TRP A 142 -6.87 -1.19 -7.39
CA TRP A 142 -6.03 -2.00 -6.49
C TRP A 142 -6.87 -2.89 -5.59
N GLU A 143 -6.27 -4.00 -5.19
CA GLU A 143 -6.79 -4.94 -4.20
C GLU A 143 -5.67 -5.37 -3.26
N ASN A 144 -5.96 -5.41 -1.96
CA ASN A 144 -5.06 -5.90 -0.92
C ASN A 144 -5.77 -6.96 -0.09
N GLU A 145 -5.10 -8.07 0.12
CA GLU A 145 -5.55 -9.15 0.99
C GLU A 145 -4.53 -9.36 2.11
N ASN A 146 -5.04 -9.61 3.32
CA ASN A 146 -4.22 -9.91 4.47
C ASN A 146 -4.82 -11.09 5.23
N ILE A 147 -4.00 -12.12 5.47
CA ILE A 147 -4.33 -13.26 6.31
C ILE A 147 -3.37 -13.23 7.49
N SER A 148 -3.87 -13.35 8.70
CA SER A 148 -3.05 -13.38 9.90
C SER A 148 -3.45 -14.52 10.83
N ALA A 149 -2.46 -15.10 11.49
CA ALA A 149 -2.67 -16.09 12.52
C ALA A 149 -1.62 -15.92 13.63
N ASN A 150 -2.00 -16.14 14.85
CA ASN A 150 -1.06 -16.20 15.97
C ASN A 150 -1.45 -17.30 16.96
N ILE A 151 -0.45 -17.82 17.64
CA ILE A 151 -0.61 -18.74 18.77
C ILE A 151 0.33 -18.30 19.88
N LYS A 152 -0.18 -18.22 21.11
CA LYS A 152 0.61 -17.88 22.30
C LYS A 152 0.45 -18.95 23.35
N TYR A 153 1.57 -19.38 23.90
CA TYR A 153 1.63 -20.30 25.02
C TYR A 153 2.29 -19.61 26.22
N ASP A 154 1.55 -19.48 27.31
CA ASP A 154 2.02 -18.95 28.59
C ASP A 154 2.52 -20.11 29.44
N PHE A 155 3.82 -20.17 29.72
CA PHE A 155 4.42 -21.17 30.61
C PHE A 155 3.99 -20.93 32.05
N ASP A 156 4.04 -19.64 32.46
CA ASP A 156 3.62 -19.09 33.73
C ASP A 156 3.19 -17.61 33.55
N GLU A 157 3.05 -16.87 34.67
CA GLU A 157 2.63 -15.44 34.63
C GLU A 157 3.69 -14.52 33.99
N ASP A 158 4.96 -14.91 34.00
CA ASP A 158 6.08 -14.10 33.52
C ASP A 158 6.61 -14.53 32.15
N ARG A 159 6.43 -15.80 31.76
CA ARG A 159 7.06 -16.36 30.58
C ARG A 159 6.05 -16.81 29.54
N SER A 160 6.27 -16.40 28.30
CA SER A 160 5.43 -16.80 27.17
C SER A 160 6.22 -16.97 25.89
N LEU A 161 5.69 -17.81 25.00
CA LEU A 161 6.14 -17.98 23.63
C LEU A 161 4.98 -17.65 22.69
N LYS A 162 5.23 -16.77 21.72
CA LYS A 162 4.22 -16.36 20.71
C LYS A 162 4.80 -16.57 19.31
N TYR A 163 4.05 -17.26 18.47
CA TYR A 163 4.29 -17.32 17.05
C TYR A 163 3.22 -16.50 16.33
N THR A 164 3.62 -15.71 15.34
CA THR A 164 2.72 -14.94 14.49
C THR A 164 3.07 -15.17 13.03
N PHE A 165 2.06 -15.36 12.21
CA PHE A 165 2.11 -15.43 10.77
C PHE A 165 1.24 -14.33 10.18
N ILE A 166 1.76 -13.63 9.17
CA ILE A 166 1.02 -12.66 8.37
C ILE A 166 1.38 -12.90 6.90
N HIS A 167 0.37 -13.14 6.09
CA HIS A 167 0.45 -13.17 4.64
C HIS A 167 -0.25 -11.95 4.08
N THR A 168 0.37 -11.26 3.12
CA THR A 168 -0.21 -10.11 2.46
C THR A 168 0.00 -10.21 0.96
N GLU A 169 -1.07 -10.04 0.22
CA GLU A 169 -1.06 -9.90 -1.22
C GLU A 169 -1.58 -8.52 -1.61
N SER A 170 -0.87 -7.84 -2.50
CA SER A 170 -1.23 -6.54 -3.04
C SER A 170 -1.16 -6.59 -4.55
N GLU A 171 -2.26 -6.25 -5.20
CA GLU A 171 -2.34 -6.15 -6.65
C GLU A 171 -2.78 -4.76 -7.07
N TYR A 172 -2.27 -4.29 -8.20
CA TYR A 172 -2.80 -3.10 -8.85
C TYR A 172 -2.69 -3.22 -10.37
N ARG A 173 -3.59 -2.52 -11.06
CA ARG A 173 -3.58 -2.36 -12.51
C ARG A 173 -4.10 -0.98 -12.89
N TYR A 174 -3.70 -0.53 -14.07
CA TYR A 174 -4.25 0.67 -14.66
C TYR A 174 -5.33 0.33 -15.69
N GLN A 175 -6.39 1.14 -15.72
CA GLN A 175 -7.50 0.96 -16.66
C GLN A 175 -8.00 2.31 -17.17
N ASN A 176 -8.71 2.30 -18.31
CA ASN A 176 -9.31 3.47 -18.93
C ASN A 176 -8.29 4.60 -19.20
N PRO A 177 -7.19 4.33 -19.95
CA PRO A 177 -6.27 5.39 -20.35
C PRO A 177 -7.02 6.46 -21.12
N TRP A 178 -6.61 7.71 -20.94
CA TRP A 178 -7.26 8.85 -21.56
C TRP A 178 -6.23 9.77 -22.22
N THR A 179 -6.67 10.52 -23.23
CA THR A 179 -5.85 11.52 -23.93
C THR A 179 -6.60 12.82 -24.06
N THR A 180 -5.86 13.93 -24.17
CA THR A 180 -6.39 15.25 -24.55
C THR A 180 -6.39 15.43 -26.06
N ILE A 181 -5.77 14.53 -26.81
CA ILE A 181 -5.54 14.63 -28.25
C ILE A 181 -6.61 13.83 -28.99
N TYR A 182 -7.40 14.52 -29.79
CA TYR A 182 -8.41 13.94 -30.66
C TYR A 182 -8.18 14.38 -32.08
N LYS A 183 -8.38 13.49 -33.03
CA LYS A 183 -8.42 13.79 -34.47
C LYS A 183 -9.67 13.12 -35.08
N ASP A 184 -10.48 13.93 -35.76
CA ASP A 184 -11.76 13.48 -36.33
C ASP A 184 -12.64 12.76 -35.28
N GLY A 185 -12.68 13.31 -34.06
CA GLY A 185 -13.44 12.76 -32.94
C GLY A 185 -12.85 11.47 -32.32
N LYS A 186 -11.71 10.97 -32.78
CA LYS A 186 -11.07 9.76 -32.27
C LYS A 186 -9.88 10.08 -31.38
N PRO A 187 -9.68 9.35 -30.26
CA PRO A 187 -8.55 9.57 -29.37
C PRO A 187 -7.22 9.16 -30.03
N VAL A 188 -6.19 9.98 -29.83
CA VAL A 188 -4.84 9.77 -30.34
C VAL A 188 -3.88 9.55 -29.17
N PHE A 189 -3.15 8.43 -29.17
CA PHE A 189 -2.20 8.06 -28.14
C PHE A 189 -0.73 8.07 -28.58
N SER A 190 -0.46 8.31 -29.86
CA SER A 190 0.91 8.34 -30.39
C SER A 190 0.99 9.13 -31.68
N GLY A 191 2.20 9.54 -32.05
CA GLY A 191 2.49 10.22 -33.32
C GLY A 191 2.99 11.63 -33.13
N SER A 192 3.21 12.36 -34.24
CA SER A 192 3.67 13.73 -34.26
C SER A 192 2.47 14.68 -34.35
N VAL A 193 2.11 15.27 -33.23
CA VAL A 193 0.92 16.13 -33.08
C VAL A 193 1.34 17.60 -33.23
N ASP A 194 0.76 18.29 -34.20
CA ASP A 194 0.97 19.72 -34.42
C ASP A 194 0.30 20.52 -33.29
N VAL A 195 1.08 21.34 -32.61
CA VAL A 195 0.60 22.27 -31.57
C VAL A 195 0.68 23.76 -32.03
N GLY A 196 0.91 23.98 -33.33
CA GLY A 196 1.04 25.31 -33.92
C GLY A 196 2.47 25.84 -33.91
N ASN A 197 2.66 26.97 -34.61
CA ASN A 197 3.94 27.69 -34.70
C ASN A 197 5.16 26.81 -35.13
N GLY A 198 4.93 25.80 -35.97
CA GLY A 198 5.99 24.88 -36.41
C GLY A 198 6.53 24.03 -35.26
N GLN A 199 5.71 23.71 -34.30
CA GLN A 199 6.05 22.88 -33.12
C GLN A 199 5.14 21.68 -33.03
N ILE A 200 5.68 20.60 -32.48
CA ILE A 200 4.99 19.33 -32.23
C ILE A 200 5.21 18.82 -30.84
N VAL A 201 4.26 18.01 -30.37
CA VAL A 201 4.46 17.08 -29.26
C VAL A 201 4.40 15.65 -29.79
N LYS A 202 5.18 14.75 -29.21
CA LYS A 202 5.26 13.33 -29.59
C LYS A 202 4.78 12.43 -28.45
N PRO A 203 3.45 12.24 -28.27
CA PRO A 203 2.97 11.22 -27.35
C PRO A 203 3.41 9.83 -27.80
N SER A 204 3.66 8.96 -26.84
CA SER A 204 3.99 7.56 -27.06
C SER A 204 2.97 6.67 -26.39
N ILE A 205 2.50 5.64 -27.07
CA ILE A 205 1.50 4.73 -26.49
C ILE A 205 1.96 4.12 -25.15
N GLY A 206 3.24 3.85 -25.00
CA GLY A 206 3.82 3.35 -23.75
C GLY A 206 3.63 4.30 -22.56
N THR A 207 3.42 5.59 -22.82
CA THR A 207 3.12 6.55 -21.76
C THR A 207 1.73 6.33 -21.14
N TYR A 208 0.76 5.89 -21.95
CA TYR A 208 -0.62 5.66 -21.54
C TYR A 208 -0.86 4.23 -21.01
N LEU A 209 -0.01 3.29 -21.40
CA LEU A 209 -0.08 1.94 -20.90
C LEU A 209 0.46 1.91 -19.47
N GLY A 210 -0.38 1.50 -18.55
CA GLY A 210 0.05 1.12 -17.21
C GLY A 210 0.71 -0.25 -17.25
N TYR A 211 1.38 -0.59 -16.19
CA TYR A 211 1.80 -1.95 -15.91
C TYR A 211 1.06 -2.42 -14.67
N ASP A 212 0.72 -3.70 -14.66
CA ASP A 212 0.14 -4.34 -13.50
C ASP A 212 1.26 -4.69 -12.53
N GLY A 213 0.96 -4.65 -11.25
CA GLY A 213 1.90 -5.07 -10.22
C GLY A 213 1.21 -5.99 -9.24
N ARG A 214 1.91 -7.05 -8.86
CA ARG A 214 1.54 -7.95 -7.79
C ARG A 214 2.71 -8.09 -6.84
N LYS A 215 2.41 -8.10 -5.56
CA LYS A 215 3.37 -8.28 -4.49
C LYS A 215 2.79 -9.21 -3.45
N GLU A 216 3.55 -10.19 -3.06
CA GLU A 216 3.24 -11.11 -1.98
C GLU A 216 4.31 -10.97 -0.91
N SER A 217 3.92 -11.05 0.35
CA SER A 217 4.83 -10.96 1.49
C SER A 217 4.36 -11.84 2.63
N ASP A 218 5.28 -12.63 3.16
CA ASP A 218 5.08 -13.46 4.35
C ASP A 218 5.93 -12.96 5.50
N LEU A 219 5.33 -12.82 6.66
CA LEU A 219 6.02 -12.53 7.91
C LEU A 219 5.79 -13.65 8.90
N HIS A 220 6.88 -14.24 9.36
CA HIS A 220 6.90 -15.22 10.42
C HIS A 220 7.69 -14.66 11.60
N THR A 221 7.07 -14.59 12.77
CA THR A 221 7.76 -14.15 13.98
C THR A 221 7.60 -15.17 15.09
N LEU A 222 8.68 -15.39 15.83
CA LEU A 222 8.69 -16.17 17.05
C LEU A 222 9.29 -15.31 18.16
N SER A 223 8.50 -15.00 19.18
CA SER A 223 8.93 -14.20 20.31
C SER A 223 8.80 -14.97 21.62
N TYR A 224 9.87 -14.96 22.40
CA TYR A 224 9.89 -15.43 23.77
C TYR A 224 10.00 -14.24 24.72
N ASN A 225 9.09 -14.14 25.66
CA ASN A 225 9.10 -13.11 26.69
C ASN A 225 9.40 -13.73 28.05
N ASP A 226 10.32 -13.12 28.79
CA ASP A 226 10.62 -13.46 30.19
C ASP A 226 10.69 -12.16 31.00
N ASN A 227 9.70 -11.96 31.86
CA ASN A 227 9.56 -10.78 32.70
C ASN A 227 10.03 -11.00 34.14
N LYS A 228 10.58 -12.17 34.49
CA LYS A 228 11.01 -12.51 35.84
C LYS A 228 12.06 -11.57 36.45
N ASN A 229 12.84 -10.90 35.58
CA ASN A 229 13.94 -10.04 35.99
C ASN A 229 13.72 -8.55 35.68
N LYS A 230 12.48 -8.14 35.39
CA LYS A 230 12.14 -6.71 35.25
C LYS A 230 11.74 -6.16 36.62
N THR A 231 12.72 -5.95 37.50
CA THR A 231 12.64 -5.10 38.70
C THR A 231 13.22 -3.73 38.41
#